data_0c6654bcdb41aeadc44ec352a5a16e57
#
_entry.id   0c6654bcdb41aeadc44ec352a5a16e57
#
_cell.length_a   1.000
_cell.length_b   1.000
_cell.length_c   1.000
_cell.angle_alpha   90.00
_cell.angle_beta   90.00
_cell.angle_gamma   90.00
#
_symmetry.space_group_name_H-M   'P 1'
#
loop_
_entity.id
_entity.type
_entity.pdbx_description
1 polymer ?
#
loop_
_entity_poly.entity_id
_entity_poly.type
_entity_poly.pdbx_seq_one_letter_code
_entity_poly.pdbx_strand_id
1 'polypeptide(L)'
;MGSLSTTRRAHPDARILIGTRAIRGFVDGIAYVILPAFLLHLGFSGTQIGAVITASLLGSAALTLSVGVFAHRFSPARLLTMSSLLMIVTGFAFGMASAYGLLLVIAAVGTMNPSAGDVSVFLPLEQSLLSSSIQDSDRTSVFAVYNLSGSLIGSIGALSAGIPVWIATSQHRSADFGHRASFMLYGIAGIAVLVFYLRLSLVSRDTPTKADRALGESKRIVYKLAALFSLDSFGGGFATQAIFALWVYRRFELSSANLGMIFFAAGMLSAVSSLLAVKISQRIGLVRTMVFTHIPASVLLIGVVLAPNVWVAMGLFIARGLLSQMDVPVRTSYVMAVVSPRERAAAASITNVPRSLASALPPIAAGWMLDQSNFAWPLLICAALKITYDLLLLWQFRHIRPPEEQ
;
A
#
# COMPACT_ATOMS: atom_id res chain seq x y z
N MET A 1 -2.24 -13.91 -23.12
CA MET A 1 -1.50 -15.19 -23.07
C MET A 1 0.02 -15.05 -23.06
N GLY A 2 0.62 -13.92 -23.46
CA GLY A 2 2.08 -13.72 -23.47
C GLY A 2 2.75 -13.59 -22.09
N SER A 3 2.08 -13.11 -21.05
CA SER A 3 2.71 -12.83 -19.74
C SER A 3 3.05 -14.08 -18.91
N LEU A 4 2.34 -15.18 -19.08
CA LEU A 4 2.59 -16.44 -18.37
C LEU A 4 3.78 -17.22 -18.97
N SER A 5 4.12 -16.98 -20.24
CA SER A 5 5.27 -17.61 -20.89
C SER A 5 6.60 -16.93 -20.51
N THR A 6 6.58 -15.63 -20.24
CA THR A 6 7.76 -14.85 -19.79
C THR A 6 8.20 -15.21 -18.39
N THR A 7 7.24 -15.50 -17.48
CA THR A 7 7.58 -15.98 -16.13
C THR A 7 8.18 -17.38 -16.10
N ARG A 8 7.96 -18.19 -17.14
CA ARG A 8 8.62 -19.50 -17.28
C ARG A 8 10.11 -19.41 -17.65
N ARG A 9 10.53 -18.32 -18.30
CA ARG A 9 11.95 -18.07 -18.65
C ARG A 9 12.69 -17.24 -17.60
N ALA A 10 11.96 -16.66 -16.63
CA ALA A 10 12.56 -15.89 -15.56
C ALA A 10 13.39 -16.77 -14.62
N HIS A 11 14.48 -16.22 -14.08
CA HIS A 11 15.33 -16.88 -13.08
C HIS A 11 14.48 -17.44 -11.92
N PRO A 12 14.80 -18.61 -11.34
CA PRO A 12 14.05 -19.19 -10.22
C PRO A 12 13.75 -18.20 -9.09
N ASP A 13 14.69 -17.30 -8.79
CA ASP A 13 14.53 -16.29 -7.75
C ASP A 13 13.41 -15.28 -8.03
N ALA A 14 13.16 -14.94 -9.30
CA ALA A 14 12.03 -14.07 -9.65
C ALA A 14 10.68 -14.69 -9.27
N ARG A 15 10.55 -16.01 -9.39
CA ARG A 15 9.34 -16.75 -8.95
C ARG A 15 9.20 -16.75 -7.44
N ILE A 16 10.32 -16.89 -6.72
CA ILE A 16 10.34 -16.80 -5.25
C ILE A 16 9.85 -15.40 -4.82
N LEU A 17 10.40 -14.34 -5.41
CA LEU A 17 10.03 -12.96 -5.08
C LEU A 17 8.55 -12.63 -5.39
N ILE A 18 8.02 -13.13 -6.51
CA ILE A 18 6.60 -13.01 -6.84
C ILE A 18 5.74 -13.79 -5.83
N GLY A 19 6.15 -15.01 -5.48
CA GLY A 19 5.46 -15.85 -4.51
C GLY A 19 5.42 -15.24 -3.10
N THR A 20 6.56 -14.72 -2.62
CA THR A 20 6.64 -14.04 -1.32
C THR A 20 5.82 -12.77 -1.29
N ARG A 21 5.78 -12.00 -2.39
CA ARG A 21 4.91 -10.83 -2.54
C ARG A 21 3.43 -11.21 -2.44
N ALA A 22 3.03 -12.33 -3.06
CA ALA A 22 1.67 -12.85 -2.99
C ALA A 22 1.30 -13.28 -1.56
N ILE A 23 2.16 -14.05 -0.87
CA ILE A 23 1.93 -14.50 0.51
C ILE A 23 1.77 -13.30 1.44
N ARG A 24 2.66 -12.30 1.36
CA ARG A 24 2.56 -11.08 2.16
C ARG A 24 1.30 -10.29 1.82
N GLY A 25 1.00 -10.12 0.52
CA GLY A 25 -0.23 -9.47 0.09
C GLY A 25 -1.48 -10.10 0.72
N PHE A 26 -1.55 -11.43 0.77
CA PHE A 26 -2.66 -12.15 1.38
C PHE A 26 -2.87 -11.78 2.85
N VAL A 27 -1.82 -11.86 3.65
CA VAL A 27 -1.93 -11.57 5.10
C VAL A 27 -2.04 -10.08 5.40
N ASP A 28 -1.47 -9.20 4.59
CA ASP A 28 -1.71 -7.75 4.66
C ASP A 28 -3.18 -7.43 4.37
N GLY A 29 -3.79 -8.14 3.39
CA GLY A 29 -5.23 -8.05 3.09
C GLY A 29 -6.12 -8.42 4.28
N ILE A 30 -5.78 -9.47 5.01
CA ILE A 30 -6.46 -9.82 6.26
C ILE A 30 -6.23 -8.73 7.31
N ALA A 31 -4.99 -8.26 7.45
CA ALA A 31 -4.58 -7.37 8.52
C ALA A 31 -5.31 -6.02 8.50
N TYR A 32 -5.43 -5.35 7.33
CA TYR A 32 -6.11 -4.04 7.29
C TYR A 32 -7.63 -4.12 7.55
N VAL A 33 -8.25 -5.29 7.38
CA VAL A 33 -9.66 -5.53 7.76
C VAL A 33 -9.77 -5.82 9.25
N ILE A 34 -8.93 -6.73 9.77
CA ILE A 34 -9.04 -7.25 11.13
C ILE A 34 -8.47 -6.29 12.18
N LEU A 35 -7.41 -5.53 11.87
CA LEU A 35 -6.75 -4.67 12.85
C LEU A 35 -7.71 -3.68 13.52
N PRO A 36 -8.52 -2.88 12.81
CA PRO A 36 -9.45 -1.99 13.48
C PRO A 36 -10.57 -2.73 14.22
N ALA A 37 -11.05 -3.88 13.72
CA ALA A 37 -12.05 -4.69 14.40
C ALA A 37 -11.51 -5.26 15.73
N PHE A 38 -10.27 -5.77 15.73
CA PHE A 38 -9.60 -6.27 16.91
C PHE A 38 -9.38 -5.18 17.96
N LEU A 39 -8.88 -4.01 17.54
CA LEU A 39 -8.63 -2.90 18.46
C LEU A 39 -9.92 -2.31 19.05
N LEU A 40 -11.01 -2.26 18.26
CA LEU A 40 -12.34 -1.92 18.74
C LEU A 40 -12.85 -2.93 19.77
N HIS A 41 -12.64 -4.22 19.50
CA HIS A 41 -13.03 -5.29 20.43
C HIS A 41 -12.28 -5.20 21.76
N LEU A 42 -11.03 -4.74 21.76
CA LEU A 42 -10.26 -4.44 22.97
C LEU A 42 -10.71 -3.15 23.70
N GLY A 43 -11.69 -2.42 23.17
CA GLY A 43 -12.24 -1.21 23.76
C GLY A 43 -11.45 0.06 23.48
N PHE A 44 -10.54 0.07 22.50
CA PHE A 44 -9.76 1.26 22.17
C PHE A 44 -10.57 2.30 21.40
N SER A 45 -10.29 3.57 21.70
CA SER A 45 -10.87 4.70 20.99
C SER A 45 -10.37 4.81 19.54
N GLY A 46 -11.07 5.56 18.69
CA GLY A 46 -10.63 5.83 17.33
C GLY A 46 -9.26 6.50 17.28
N THR A 47 -8.99 7.43 18.22
CA THR A 47 -7.69 8.08 18.37
C THR A 47 -6.59 7.07 18.65
N GLN A 48 -6.82 6.13 19.55
CA GLN A 48 -5.88 5.07 19.88
C GLN A 48 -5.63 4.13 18.70
N ILE A 49 -6.67 3.76 17.97
CA ILE A 49 -6.57 2.95 16.75
C ILE A 49 -5.81 3.70 15.65
N GLY A 50 -6.14 4.97 15.44
CA GLY A 50 -5.42 5.85 14.51
C GLY A 50 -3.93 5.99 14.86
N ALA A 51 -3.59 6.06 16.16
CA ALA A 51 -2.21 6.11 16.63
C ALA A 51 -1.45 4.80 16.33
N VAL A 52 -2.08 3.62 16.50
CA VAL A 52 -1.49 2.33 16.12
C VAL A 52 -1.24 2.27 14.60
N ILE A 53 -2.18 2.74 13.79
CA ILE A 53 -2.03 2.80 12.32
C ILE A 53 -0.90 3.77 11.94
N THR A 54 -0.86 4.96 12.54
CA THR A 54 0.21 5.95 12.36
C THR A 54 1.58 5.35 12.74
N ALA A 55 1.67 4.68 13.89
CA ALA A 55 2.89 4.03 14.34
C ALA A 55 3.38 2.96 13.37
N SER A 56 2.48 2.12 12.84
CA SER A 56 2.80 1.11 11.83
C SER A 56 3.37 1.75 10.54
N LEU A 57 2.75 2.81 10.06
CA LEU A 57 3.18 3.48 8.82
C LEU A 57 4.50 4.22 9.00
N LEU A 58 4.69 4.93 10.13
CA LEU A 58 5.95 5.60 10.45
C LEU A 58 7.07 4.58 10.66
N GLY A 59 6.80 3.49 11.37
CA GLY A 59 7.75 2.40 11.56
C GLY A 59 8.17 1.77 10.23
N SER A 60 7.22 1.48 9.35
CA SER A 60 7.50 0.97 8.01
C SER A 60 8.34 1.95 7.17
N ALA A 61 8.04 3.24 7.24
CA ALA A 61 8.83 4.27 6.56
C ALA A 61 10.25 4.35 7.13
N ALA A 62 10.41 4.31 8.45
CA ALA A 62 11.71 4.32 9.12
C ALA A 62 12.55 3.07 8.79
N LEU A 63 11.93 1.88 8.78
CA LEU A 63 12.58 0.64 8.35
C LEU A 63 13.04 0.72 6.90
N THR A 64 12.19 1.22 6.00
CA THR A 64 12.53 1.40 4.58
C THR A 64 13.70 2.37 4.38
N LEU A 65 13.71 3.49 5.11
CA LEU A 65 14.83 4.44 5.10
C LEU A 65 16.11 3.83 5.66
N SER A 66 16.00 3.07 6.76
CA SER A 66 17.14 2.38 7.38
C SER A 66 17.76 1.38 6.40
N VAL A 67 16.95 0.64 5.67
CA VAL A 67 17.43 -0.25 4.60
C VAL A 67 18.20 0.54 3.55
N GLY A 68 17.69 1.69 3.10
CA GLY A 68 18.40 2.55 2.14
C GLY A 68 19.78 3.02 2.64
N VAL A 69 19.89 3.33 3.94
CA VAL A 69 21.15 3.74 4.58
C VAL A 69 22.11 2.58 4.77
N PHE A 70 21.61 1.42 5.20
CA PHE A 70 22.43 0.25 5.54
C PHE A 70 22.63 -0.76 4.40
N ALA A 71 22.00 -0.55 3.24
CA ALA A 71 22.10 -1.44 2.08
C ALA A 71 23.54 -1.69 1.60
N HIS A 72 24.46 -0.75 1.88
CA HIS A 72 25.88 -0.92 1.54
C HIS A 72 26.63 -1.88 2.50
N ARG A 73 26.08 -2.20 3.68
CA ARG A 73 26.70 -3.09 4.69
C ARG A 73 26.17 -4.53 4.64
N PHE A 74 24.94 -4.70 4.19
CA PHE A 74 24.28 -6.01 4.19
C PHE A 74 23.74 -6.34 2.80
N SER A 75 23.83 -7.62 2.41
CA SER A 75 23.20 -8.05 1.17
C SER A 75 21.67 -7.94 1.25
N PRO A 76 20.99 -7.64 0.12
CA PRO A 76 19.53 -7.57 0.08
C PRO A 76 18.84 -8.83 0.61
N ALA A 77 19.42 -10.02 0.34
CA ALA A 77 18.89 -11.30 0.85
C ALA A 77 18.95 -11.38 2.38
N ARG A 78 20.02 -10.89 3.03
CA ARG A 78 20.10 -10.84 4.50
C ARG A 78 19.08 -9.87 5.08
N LEU A 79 18.89 -8.70 4.46
CA LEU A 79 17.91 -7.73 4.90
C LEU A 79 16.47 -8.28 4.76
N LEU A 80 16.16 -9.03 3.69
CA LEU A 80 14.89 -9.73 3.52
C LEU A 80 14.69 -10.80 4.61
N THR A 81 15.73 -11.57 4.94
CA THR A 81 15.69 -12.55 6.04
C THR A 81 15.39 -11.88 7.38
N MET A 82 16.08 -10.77 7.72
CA MET A 82 15.82 -10.00 8.95
C MET A 82 14.40 -9.43 8.97
N SER A 83 13.93 -8.89 7.85
CA SER A 83 12.56 -8.37 7.73
C SER A 83 11.51 -9.48 7.92
N SER A 84 11.78 -10.71 7.44
CA SER A 84 10.88 -11.86 7.64
C SER A 84 10.85 -12.30 9.10
N LEU A 85 11.99 -12.31 9.80
CA LEU A 85 12.03 -12.59 11.24
C LEU A 85 11.21 -11.54 12.01
N LEU A 86 11.35 -10.27 11.63
CA LEU A 86 10.55 -9.20 12.21
C LEU A 86 9.05 -9.38 11.92
N MET A 87 8.68 -9.83 10.71
CA MET A 87 7.29 -10.17 10.35
C MET A 87 6.73 -11.29 11.24
N ILE A 88 7.51 -12.33 11.49
CA ILE A 88 7.13 -13.44 12.40
C ILE A 88 6.84 -12.89 13.79
N VAL A 89 7.79 -12.15 14.35
CA VAL A 89 7.65 -11.54 15.69
C VAL A 89 6.43 -10.60 15.74
N THR A 90 6.25 -9.75 14.73
CA THR A 90 5.10 -8.83 14.64
C THR A 90 3.77 -9.59 14.69
N GLY A 91 3.61 -10.65 13.90
CA GLY A 91 2.36 -11.42 13.86
C GLY A 91 2.04 -12.09 15.18
N PHE A 92 2.99 -12.81 15.76
CA PHE A 92 2.78 -13.49 17.05
C PHE A 92 2.59 -12.50 18.20
N ALA A 93 3.35 -11.40 18.22
CA ALA A 93 3.24 -10.37 19.25
C ALA A 93 1.86 -9.68 19.21
N PHE A 94 1.32 -9.33 18.03
CA PHE A 94 -0.04 -8.82 17.90
C PHE A 94 -1.10 -9.86 18.35
N GLY A 95 -0.90 -11.13 18.00
CA GLY A 95 -1.81 -12.20 18.39
C GLY A 95 -1.84 -12.45 19.91
N MET A 96 -0.81 -12.08 20.65
CA MET A 96 -0.70 -12.32 22.11
C MET A 96 -0.94 -11.04 22.92
N ALA A 97 -0.71 -9.86 22.38
CA ALA A 97 -0.82 -8.60 23.10
C ALA A 97 -2.27 -8.13 23.27
N SER A 98 -2.53 -7.46 24.40
CA SER A 98 -3.79 -6.75 24.67
C SER A 98 -3.55 -5.35 25.22
N ALA A 99 -2.36 -5.08 25.79
CA ALA A 99 -2.04 -3.79 26.37
C ALA A 99 -1.75 -2.77 25.27
N TYR A 100 -2.39 -1.61 25.31
CA TYR A 100 -2.27 -0.56 24.31
C TYR A 100 -0.83 -0.15 24.01
N GLY A 101 -0.04 0.14 25.08
CA GLY A 101 1.37 0.55 24.90
C GLY A 101 2.22 -0.50 24.19
N LEU A 102 1.98 -1.80 24.50
CA LEU A 102 2.68 -2.89 23.83
C LEU A 102 2.30 -2.99 22.34
N LEU A 103 1.00 -2.90 22.03
CA LEU A 103 0.50 -2.90 20.64
C LEU A 103 1.06 -1.71 19.85
N LEU A 104 1.17 -0.54 20.46
CA LEU A 104 1.76 0.64 19.84
C LEU A 104 3.26 0.43 19.50
N VAL A 105 4.03 -0.18 20.43
CA VAL A 105 5.45 -0.51 20.20
C VAL A 105 5.59 -1.56 19.11
N ILE A 106 4.78 -2.63 19.15
CA ILE A 106 4.79 -3.68 18.11
C ILE A 106 4.45 -3.07 16.74
N ALA A 107 3.48 -2.16 16.68
CA ALA A 107 3.11 -1.44 15.46
C ALA A 107 4.27 -0.58 14.93
N ALA A 108 4.94 0.17 15.81
CA ALA A 108 6.03 1.07 15.44
C ALA A 108 7.28 0.33 14.93
N VAL A 109 7.59 -0.84 15.49
CA VAL A 109 8.79 -1.62 15.12
C VAL A 109 8.48 -2.66 14.05
N GLY A 110 7.23 -3.10 13.96
CA GLY A 110 6.78 -4.22 13.13
C GLY A 110 6.71 -3.93 11.64
N THR A 111 6.36 -4.96 10.89
CA THR A 111 6.25 -4.92 9.42
C THR A 111 4.82 -4.90 8.91
N MET A 112 3.82 -4.88 9.80
CA MET A 112 2.41 -4.93 9.42
C MET A 112 2.01 -3.67 8.67
N ASN A 113 1.37 -3.83 7.52
CA ASN A 113 0.89 -2.72 6.70
C ASN A 113 -0.64 -2.56 6.83
N PRO A 114 -1.14 -1.56 7.59
CA PRO A 114 -2.57 -1.30 7.74
C PRO A 114 -3.17 -0.54 6.56
N SER A 115 -2.39 -0.26 5.53
CA SER A 115 -2.83 0.32 4.27
C SER A 115 -2.46 -0.61 3.11
N ALA A 116 -3.29 -0.70 2.08
CA ALA A 116 -2.93 -1.44 0.86
C ALA A 116 -1.88 -0.72 0.01
N GLY A 117 -1.17 0.24 0.58
CA GLY A 117 -0.13 1.03 -0.09
C GLY A 117 1.23 0.31 -0.12
N ASP A 118 2.14 0.89 -0.89
CA ASP A 118 3.47 0.34 -1.16
C ASP A 118 4.52 0.67 -0.08
N VAL A 119 4.10 1.08 1.12
CA VAL A 119 5.03 1.38 2.22
C VAL A 119 5.41 0.09 2.93
N SER A 120 6.49 -0.54 2.49
CA SER A 120 6.97 -1.80 3.08
C SER A 120 8.49 -1.91 2.91
N VAL A 121 9.17 -2.36 3.98
CA VAL A 121 10.62 -2.63 3.97
C VAL A 121 11.02 -3.67 2.91
N PHE A 122 10.13 -4.59 2.58
CA PHE A 122 10.38 -5.65 1.59
C PHE A 122 10.44 -5.11 0.17
N LEU A 123 9.59 -4.13 -0.17
CA LEU A 123 9.38 -3.69 -1.54
C LEU A 123 10.67 -3.24 -2.25
N PRO A 124 11.47 -2.30 -1.71
CA PRO A 124 12.70 -1.86 -2.37
C PRO A 124 13.74 -2.98 -2.49
N LEU A 125 13.81 -3.88 -1.51
CA LEU A 125 14.73 -5.02 -1.51
C LEU A 125 14.36 -6.05 -2.58
N GLU A 126 13.08 -6.44 -2.62
CA GLU A 126 12.60 -7.40 -3.63
C GLU A 126 12.71 -6.83 -5.04
N GLN A 127 12.38 -5.54 -5.24
CA GLN A 127 12.49 -4.90 -6.54
C GLN A 127 13.95 -4.80 -7.01
N SER A 128 14.88 -4.56 -6.10
CA SER A 128 16.31 -4.57 -6.40
C SER A 128 16.77 -5.95 -6.88
N LEU A 129 16.43 -7.02 -6.14
CA LEU A 129 16.77 -8.38 -6.53
C LEU A 129 16.04 -8.82 -7.81
N LEU A 130 14.78 -8.44 -7.96
CA LEU A 130 13.99 -8.75 -9.14
C LEU A 130 14.61 -8.12 -10.38
N SER A 131 15.05 -6.86 -10.30
CA SER A 131 15.69 -6.16 -11.42
C SER A 131 17.00 -6.81 -11.86
N SER A 132 17.77 -7.40 -10.94
CA SER A 132 19.02 -8.11 -11.25
C SER A 132 18.83 -9.53 -11.77
N SER A 133 17.62 -10.09 -11.62
CA SER A 133 17.28 -11.47 -12.02
C SER A 133 16.60 -11.58 -13.38
N ILE A 134 16.41 -10.47 -14.10
CA ILE A 134 15.59 -10.41 -15.32
C ILE A 134 16.35 -9.67 -16.42
N GLN A 135 16.14 -10.10 -17.67
CA GLN A 135 16.61 -9.36 -18.84
C GLN A 135 15.81 -8.04 -19.01
N ASP A 136 16.44 -7.01 -19.55
CA ASP A 136 15.81 -5.68 -19.72
C ASP A 136 14.52 -5.73 -20.53
N SER A 137 14.44 -6.61 -21.54
CA SER A 137 13.23 -6.83 -22.36
C SER A 137 12.01 -7.31 -21.57
N ASP A 138 12.20 -8.07 -20.49
CA ASP A 138 11.14 -8.70 -19.72
C ASP A 138 10.79 -7.91 -18.44
N ARG A 139 11.60 -6.91 -18.10
CA ARG A 139 11.51 -6.15 -16.85
C ARG A 139 10.11 -5.62 -16.59
N THR A 140 9.51 -4.91 -17.55
CA THR A 140 8.19 -4.32 -17.40
C THR A 140 7.10 -5.36 -17.12
N SER A 141 7.14 -6.48 -17.84
CA SER A 141 6.12 -7.54 -17.66
C SER A 141 6.25 -8.26 -16.34
N VAL A 142 7.47 -8.51 -15.86
CA VAL A 142 7.71 -9.20 -14.59
C VAL A 142 7.36 -8.29 -13.40
N PHE A 143 7.70 -6.99 -13.45
CA PHE A 143 7.26 -6.03 -12.43
C PHE A 143 5.73 -5.86 -12.41
N ALA A 144 5.08 -5.89 -13.56
CA ALA A 144 3.62 -5.87 -13.63
C ALA A 144 3.01 -7.10 -12.92
N VAL A 145 3.53 -8.30 -13.19
CA VAL A 145 3.09 -9.53 -12.52
C VAL A 145 3.37 -9.48 -11.02
N TYR A 146 4.53 -8.98 -10.60
CA TYR A 146 4.89 -8.81 -9.19
C TYR A 146 3.90 -7.89 -8.46
N ASN A 147 3.60 -6.72 -9.00
CA ASN A 147 2.66 -5.78 -8.39
C ASN A 147 1.24 -6.32 -8.40
N LEU A 148 0.82 -6.92 -9.51
CA LEU A 148 -0.50 -7.52 -9.66
C LEU A 148 -0.70 -8.69 -8.68
N SER A 149 0.33 -9.54 -8.49
CA SER A 149 0.26 -10.64 -7.53
C SER A 149 0.00 -10.13 -6.11
N GLY A 150 0.70 -9.08 -5.68
CA GLY A 150 0.49 -8.47 -4.36
C GLY A 150 -0.91 -7.91 -4.17
N SER A 151 -1.42 -7.16 -5.15
CA SER A 151 -2.73 -6.51 -5.04
C SER A 151 -3.91 -7.48 -5.18
N LEU A 152 -3.87 -8.41 -6.15
CA LEU A 152 -4.94 -9.40 -6.35
C LEU A 152 -5.01 -10.38 -5.17
N ILE A 153 -3.87 -10.94 -4.76
CA ILE A 153 -3.85 -11.86 -3.63
C ILE A 153 -4.16 -11.13 -2.32
N GLY A 154 -3.79 -9.85 -2.20
CA GLY A 154 -4.22 -8.99 -1.09
C GLY A 154 -5.74 -8.82 -1.04
N SER A 155 -6.39 -8.66 -2.18
CA SER A 155 -7.86 -8.60 -2.25
C SER A 155 -8.50 -9.92 -1.81
N ILE A 156 -7.92 -11.07 -2.20
CA ILE A 156 -8.34 -12.40 -1.72
C ILE A 156 -8.13 -12.52 -0.20
N GLY A 157 -7.02 -11.99 0.31
CA GLY A 157 -6.76 -11.91 1.75
C GLY A 157 -7.85 -11.12 2.48
N ALA A 158 -8.26 -9.97 1.96
CA ALA A 158 -9.36 -9.19 2.51
C ALA A 158 -10.68 -9.97 2.52
N LEU A 159 -11.00 -10.67 1.43
CA LEU A 159 -12.17 -11.55 1.36
C LEU A 159 -12.14 -12.63 2.44
N SER A 160 -10.95 -13.16 2.74
CA SER A 160 -10.74 -14.22 3.72
C SER A 160 -10.72 -13.72 5.17
N ALA A 161 -10.74 -12.39 5.41
CA ALA A 161 -10.55 -11.80 6.72
C ALA A 161 -11.60 -12.24 7.77
N GLY A 162 -12.82 -12.51 7.35
CA GLY A 162 -13.89 -12.99 8.23
C GLY A 162 -13.77 -14.47 8.62
N ILE A 163 -13.00 -15.27 7.89
CA ILE A 163 -12.94 -16.73 8.07
C ILE A 163 -12.45 -17.14 9.48
N PRO A 164 -11.35 -16.60 10.03
CA PRO A 164 -10.89 -16.98 11.37
C PRO A 164 -11.90 -16.67 12.46
N VAL A 165 -12.61 -15.55 12.34
CA VAL A 165 -13.67 -15.16 13.29
C VAL A 165 -14.87 -16.10 13.15
N TRP A 166 -15.29 -16.41 11.93
CA TRP A 166 -16.38 -17.35 11.68
C TRP A 166 -16.06 -18.76 12.20
N ILE A 167 -14.86 -19.28 11.99
CA ILE A 167 -14.42 -20.57 12.52
C ILE A 167 -14.45 -20.55 14.04
N ALA A 168 -13.95 -19.50 14.69
CA ALA A 168 -13.94 -19.38 16.13
C ALA A 168 -15.36 -19.42 16.70
N THR A 169 -16.27 -18.60 16.17
CA THR A 169 -17.66 -18.52 16.63
C THR A 169 -18.46 -19.79 16.35
N SER A 170 -18.23 -20.47 15.22
CA SER A 170 -18.86 -21.76 14.93
C SER A 170 -18.41 -22.89 15.87
N GLN A 171 -17.23 -22.76 16.48
CA GLN A 171 -16.71 -23.65 17.52
C GLN A 171 -17.02 -23.17 18.95
N HIS A 172 -17.99 -22.26 19.12
CA HIS A 172 -18.37 -21.65 20.40
C HIS A 172 -17.22 -20.94 21.12
N ARG A 173 -16.19 -20.47 20.37
CA ARG A 173 -15.11 -19.62 20.89
C ARG A 173 -15.44 -18.14 20.69
N SER A 174 -14.75 -17.27 21.42
CA SER A 174 -14.94 -15.83 21.31
C SER A 174 -14.45 -15.29 19.95
N ALA A 175 -15.03 -14.18 19.48
CA ALA A 175 -14.53 -13.45 18.30
C ALA A 175 -13.08 -12.99 18.48
N ASP A 176 -12.66 -12.66 19.73
CA ASP A 176 -11.28 -12.32 20.07
C ASP A 176 -10.30 -13.42 19.66
N PHE A 177 -10.65 -14.68 19.89
CA PHE A 177 -9.82 -15.80 19.45
C PHE A 177 -9.62 -15.80 17.93
N GLY A 178 -10.68 -15.50 17.16
CA GLY A 178 -10.60 -15.40 15.70
C GLY A 178 -9.71 -14.22 15.22
N HIS A 179 -9.83 -13.07 15.86
CA HIS A 179 -8.97 -11.92 15.59
C HIS A 179 -7.50 -12.25 15.85
N ARG A 180 -7.18 -12.84 16.99
CA ARG A 180 -5.81 -13.26 17.36
C ARG A 180 -5.25 -14.32 16.40
N ALA A 181 -6.10 -15.28 16.00
CA ALA A 181 -5.72 -16.29 15.00
C ALA A 181 -5.33 -15.66 13.64
N SER A 182 -5.97 -14.55 13.26
CA SER A 182 -5.59 -13.81 12.05
C SER A 182 -4.17 -13.23 12.15
N PHE A 183 -3.77 -12.69 13.29
CA PHE A 183 -2.40 -12.22 13.50
C PHE A 183 -1.40 -13.39 13.65
N MET A 184 -1.78 -14.50 14.25
CA MET A 184 -0.95 -15.72 14.25
C MET A 184 -0.69 -16.19 12.81
N LEU A 185 -1.72 -16.16 11.93
CA LEU A 185 -1.56 -16.47 10.51
C LEU A 185 -0.58 -15.52 9.81
N TYR A 186 -0.56 -14.23 10.19
CA TYR A 186 0.45 -13.28 9.72
C TYR A 186 1.88 -13.72 10.10
N GLY A 187 2.08 -14.18 11.34
CA GLY A 187 3.36 -14.73 11.80
C GLY A 187 3.76 -16.02 11.07
N ILE A 188 2.80 -16.94 10.86
CA ILE A 188 3.01 -18.19 10.10
C ILE A 188 3.39 -17.88 8.64
N ALA A 189 2.71 -16.92 8.01
CA ALA A 189 3.07 -16.44 6.67
C ALA A 189 4.51 -15.88 6.64
N GLY A 190 4.93 -15.19 7.72
CA GLY A 190 6.32 -14.75 7.89
C GLY A 190 7.31 -15.90 7.88
N ILE A 191 6.99 -17.05 8.50
CA ILE A 191 7.83 -18.27 8.46
C ILE A 191 7.92 -18.79 7.03
N ALA A 192 6.81 -18.85 6.29
CA ALA A 192 6.81 -19.29 4.90
C ALA A 192 7.67 -18.37 4.03
N VAL A 193 7.52 -17.05 4.20
CA VAL A 193 8.33 -16.03 3.49
C VAL A 193 9.81 -16.19 3.83
N LEU A 194 10.17 -16.40 5.09
CA LEU A 194 11.55 -16.67 5.53
C LEU A 194 12.14 -17.89 4.82
N VAL A 195 11.42 -19.01 4.79
CA VAL A 195 11.87 -20.25 4.14
C VAL A 195 12.12 -20.03 2.65
N PHE A 196 11.28 -19.24 1.98
CA PHE A 196 11.48 -18.89 0.57
C PHE A 196 12.71 -18.00 0.37
N TYR A 197 12.93 -16.99 1.22
CA TYR A 197 14.10 -16.12 1.11
C TYR A 197 15.43 -16.83 1.41
N LEU A 198 15.42 -17.82 2.30
CA LEU A 198 16.62 -18.67 2.54
C LEU A 198 17.01 -19.50 1.31
N ARG A 199 16.10 -19.68 0.33
CA ARG A 199 16.37 -20.39 -0.93
C ARG A 199 16.83 -19.45 -2.06
N LEU A 200 16.91 -18.14 -1.83
CA LEU A 200 17.41 -17.21 -2.85
C LEU A 200 18.89 -17.51 -3.16
N SER A 201 19.17 -17.73 -4.43
CA SER A 201 20.52 -18.03 -4.92
C SER A 201 21.28 -16.78 -5.35
N LEU A 202 20.56 -15.66 -5.63
CA LEU A 202 21.16 -14.40 -6.02
C LEU A 202 21.84 -13.71 -4.83
N VAL A 203 23.13 -13.93 -4.72
CA VAL A 203 24.00 -13.01 -3.98
C VAL A 203 24.22 -11.82 -4.90
N SER A 204 23.48 -10.73 -4.69
CA SER A 204 23.77 -9.47 -5.39
C SER A 204 25.22 -9.08 -5.12
N ARG A 205 26.08 -9.26 -6.14
CA ARG A 205 27.50 -8.83 -6.09
C ARG A 205 27.65 -7.35 -6.42
N ASP A 206 26.58 -6.74 -6.90
CA ASP A 206 26.60 -5.33 -7.24
C ASP A 206 26.38 -4.51 -5.97
N THR A 207 27.46 -4.05 -5.39
CA THR A 207 27.47 -2.87 -4.53
C THR A 207 26.77 -1.75 -5.31
N PRO A 208 25.78 -1.07 -4.73
CA PRO A 208 25.18 0.07 -5.40
C PRO A 208 26.30 1.03 -5.77
N THR A 209 26.58 1.18 -7.06
CA THR A 209 27.39 2.29 -7.54
C THR A 209 26.80 3.53 -6.90
N LYS A 210 27.67 4.36 -6.29
CA LYS A 210 27.29 5.68 -5.78
C LYS A 210 26.51 6.36 -6.90
N ALA A 211 25.17 6.22 -6.85
CA ALA A 211 24.33 7.01 -7.75
C ALA A 211 24.67 8.47 -7.47
N ASP A 212 24.96 9.21 -8.51
CA ASP A 212 25.11 10.66 -8.40
C ASP A 212 23.84 11.19 -7.71
N ARG A 213 23.97 11.48 -6.41
CA ARG A 213 22.84 11.85 -5.55
C ARG A 213 22.38 13.29 -5.79
N ALA A 214 23.03 14.01 -6.67
CA ALA A 214 22.74 15.41 -6.93
C ALA A 214 21.73 15.54 -8.08
N LEU A 215 20.56 16.09 -7.78
CA LEU A 215 19.66 16.63 -8.79
C LEU A 215 20.32 17.89 -9.38
N GLY A 216 20.49 17.93 -10.70
CA GLY A 216 20.95 19.08 -11.45
C GLY A 216 19.76 19.88 -12.04
N GLU A 217 19.56 19.75 -13.33
CA GLU A 217 18.55 20.50 -14.12
C GLU A 217 17.11 20.20 -13.71
N SER A 218 16.79 18.96 -13.33
CA SER A 218 15.44 18.54 -12.96
C SER A 218 15.03 18.92 -11.53
N LYS A 219 15.93 19.54 -10.74
CA LYS A 219 15.72 19.83 -9.32
C LYS A 219 14.39 20.52 -9.03
N ARG A 220 14.08 21.61 -9.75
CA ARG A 220 12.87 22.40 -9.53
C ARG A 220 11.58 21.60 -9.79
N ILE A 221 11.58 20.79 -10.85
CA ILE A 221 10.44 19.94 -11.22
C ILE A 221 10.24 18.86 -10.17
N VAL A 222 11.30 18.17 -9.79
CA VAL A 222 11.25 17.06 -8.82
C VAL A 222 10.76 17.53 -7.46
N TYR A 223 11.23 18.67 -6.93
CA TYR A 223 10.74 19.18 -5.65
C TYR A 223 9.26 19.61 -5.70
N LYS A 224 8.80 20.20 -6.81
CA LYS A 224 7.37 20.52 -6.99
C LYS A 224 6.51 19.25 -7.02
N LEU A 225 6.94 18.23 -7.76
CA LEU A 225 6.25 16.94 -7.79
C LEU A 225 6.27 16.26 -6.43
N ALA A 226 7.40 16.29 -5.71
CA ALA A 226 7.49 15.74 -4.35
C ALA A 226 6.50 16.41 -3.39
N ALA A 227 6.37 17.73 -3.43
CA ALA A 227 5.40 18.47 -2.63
C ALA A 227 3.96 18.10 -2.97
N LEU A 228 3.61 18.06 -4.27
CA LEU A 228 2.27 17.68 -4.72
C LEU A 228 1.93 16.23 -4.35
N PHE A 229 2.84 15.29 -4.60
CA PHE A 229 2.62 13.88 -4.24
C PHE A 229 2.55 13.67 -2.73
N SER A 230 3.24 14.49 -1.94
CA SER A 230 3.10 14.48 -0.48
C SER A 230 1.74 14.97 -0.05
N LEU A 231 1.18 15.99 -0.71
CA LEU A 231 -0.18 16.49 -0.46
C LEU A 231 -1.23 15.41 -0.76
N ASP A 232 -1.11 14.72 -1.92
CA ASP A 232 -1.97 13.59 -2.28
C ASP A 232 -1.91 12.48 -1.22
N SER A 233 -0.70 12.09 -0.83
CA SER A 233 -0.49 11.00 0.13
C SER A 233 -0.92 11.38 1.54
N PHE A 234 -0.74 12.64 1.95
CA PHE A 234 -1.28 13.16 3.20
C PHE A 234 -2.82 13.08 3.19
N GLY A 235 -3.46 13.51 2.10
CA GLY A 235 -4.90 13.30 1.92
C GLY A 235 -5.30 11.83 2.01
N GLY A 236 -4.56 10.94 1.34
CA GLY A 236 -4.78 9.49 1.36
C GLY A 236 -4.67 8.86 2.74
N GLY A 237 -3.84 9.41 3.62
CA GLY A 237 -3.68 8.97 5.00
C GLY A 237 -4.95 9.10 5.85
N PHE A 238 -5.85 10.04 5.53
CA PHE A 238 -7.16 10.17 6.19
C PHE A 238 -8.13 9.04 5.81
N ALA A 239 -7.88 8.32 4.73
CA ALA A 239 -8.75 7.27 4.20
C ALA A 239 -7.97 5.98 3.87
N THR A 240 -6.98 5.62 4.71
CA THR A 240 -6.33 4.29 4.61
C THR A 240 -7.38 3.19 4.73
N GLN A 241 -7.10 1.99 4.23
CA GLN A 241 -8.04 0.86 4.32
C GLN A 241 -8.47 0.60 5.76
N ALA A 242 -7.53 0.66 6.72
CA ALA A 242 -7.85 0.45 8.13
C ALA A 242 -8.70 1.59 8.73
N ILE A 243 -8.48 2.85 8.37
CA ILE A 243 -9.34 3.98 8.79
C ILE A 243 -10.72 3.88 8.16
N PHE A 244 -10.82 3.53 6.87
CA PHE A 244 -12.09 3.28 6.22
C PHE A 244 -12.85 2.11 6.88
N ALA A 245 -12.15 1.01 7.19
CA ALA A 245 -12.71 -0.11 7.92
C ALA A 245 -13.23 0.30 9.30
N LEU A 246 -12.44 1.09 10.06
CA LEU A 246 -12.85 1.63 11.36
C LEU A 246 -14.15 2.43 11.27
N TRP A 247 -14.26 3.32 10.26
CA TRP A 247 -15.47 4.10 10.04
C TRP A 247 -16.68 3.22 9.69
N VAL A 248 -16.50 2.22 8.82
CA VAL A 248 -17.56 1.29 8.42
C VAL A 248 -18.03 0.46 9.61
N TYR A 249 -17.14 -0.04 10.45
CA TYR A 249 -17.48 -0.79 11.66
C TYR A 249 -18.29 0.05 12.62
N ARG A 250 -17.90 1.30 12.84
CA ARG A 250 -18.61 2.20 13.78
C ARG A 250 -19.94 2.71 13.24
N ARG A 251 -20.02 2.99 11.95
CA ARG A 251 -21.19 3.63 11.33
C ARG A 251 -22.27 2.65 10.96
N PHE A 252 -21.88 1.46 10.49
CA PHE A 252 -22.78 0.49 9.87
C PHE A 252 -22.76 -0.89 10.55
N GLU A 253 -21.91 -1.09 11.54
CA GLU A 253 -21.76 -2.35 12.29
C GLU A 253 -21.60 -3.59 11.39
N LEU A 254 -20.97 -3.43 10.23
CA LEU A 254 -20.76 -4.52 9.30
C LEU A 254 -19.79 -5.56 9.90
N SER A 255 -20.01 -6.83 9.56
CA SER A 255 -19.07 -7.90 9.91
C SER A 255 -17.76 -7.78 9.11
N SER A 256 -16.68 -8.35 9.64
CA SER A 256 -15.40 -8.42 8.92
C SER A 256 -15.51 -9.19 7.59
N ALA A 257 -16.43 -10.16 7.51
CA ALA A 257 -16.71 -10.88 6.27
C ALA A 257 -17.34 -9.97 5.20
N ASN A 258 -18.36 -9.18 5.57
CA ASN A 258 -19.00 -8.25 4.64
C ASN A 258 -18.03 -7.17 4.16
N LEU A 259 -17.25 -6.61 5.08
CA LEU A 259 -16.24 -5.61 4.72
C LEU A 259 -15.13 -6.21 3.85
N GLY A 260 -14.72 -7.44 4.12
CA GLY A 260 -13.78 -8.19 3.30
C GLY A 260 -14.27 -8.38 1.86
N MET A 261 -15.56 -8.71 1.66
CA MET A 261 -16.17 -8.81 0.31
C MET A 261 -16.14 -7.46 -0.41
N ILE A 262 -16.41 -6.36 0.27
CA ILE A 262 -16.38 -5.00 -0.29
C ILE A 262 -14.96 -4.64 -0.74
N PHE A 263 -13.97 -4.87 0.10
CA PHE A 263 -12.57 -4.63 -0.25
C PHE A 263 -12.07 -5.54 -1.38
N PHE A 264 -12.52 -6.80 -1.40
CA PHE A 264 -12.23 -7.71 -2.51
C PHE A 264 -12.78 -7.16 -3.83
N ALA A 265 -14.06 -6.79 -3.88
CA ALA A 265 -14.68 -6.24 -5.07
C ALA A 265 -13.99 -4.94 -5.54
N ALA A 266 -13.72 -4.01 -4.62
CA ALA A 266 -13.00 -2.77 -4.92
C ALA A 266 -11.57 -3.04 -5.40
N GLY A 267 -10.86 -4.01 -4.81
CA GLY A 267 -9.52 -4.40 -5.20
C GLY A 267 -9.46 -5.06 -6.58
N MET A 268 -10.43 -5.90 -6.91
CA MET A 268 -10.56 -6.48 -8.26
C MET A 268 -10.77 -5.40 -9.33
N LEU A 269 -11.65 -4.43 -9.05
CA LEU A 269 -11.85 -3.29 -9.96
C LEU A 269 -10.59 -2.43 -10.07
N SER A 270 -9.87 -2.22 -8.98
CA SER A 270 -8.60 -1.49 -8.97
C SER A 270 -7.52 -2.18 -9.80
N ALA A 271 -7.47 -3.51 -9.80
CA ALA A 271 -6.55 -4.26 -10.64
C ALA A 271 -6.87 -4.08 -12.14
N VAL A 272 -8.15 -4.14 -12.52
CA VAL A 272 -8.60 -3.85 -13.88
C VAL A 272 -8.29 -2.41 -14.26
N SER A 273 -8.53 -1.47 -13.36
CA SER A 273 -8.24 -0.05 -13.49
C SER A 273 -6.78 0.22 -13.88
N SER A 274 -5.84 -0.40 -13.17
CA SER A 274 -4.41 -0.24 -13.44
C SER A 274 -4.00 -0.67 -14.85
N LEU A 275 -4.65 -1.69 -15.40
CA LEU A 275 -4.42 -2.17 -16.78
C LEU A 275 -4.99 -1.19 -17.82
N LEU A 276 -6.15 -0.58 -17.52
CA LEU A 276 -6.78 0.40 -18.40
C LEU A 276 -6.04 1.74 -18.41
N ALA A 277 -5.37 2.09 -17.31
CA ALA A 277 -4.65 3.35 -17.16
C ALA A 277 -3.62 3.58 -18.28
N VAL A 278 -2.90 2.52 -18.69
CA VAL A 278 -1.90 2.59 -19.78
C VAL A 278 -2.57 2.97 -21.10
N LYS A 279 -3.71 2.38 -21.45
CA LYS A 279 -4.43 2.68 -22.69
C LYS A 279 -5.02 4.10 -22.69
N ILE A 280 -5.50 4.55 -21.54
CA ILE A 280 -6.06 5.90 -21.38
C ILE A 280 -4.94 6.95 -21.48
N SER A 281 -3.79 6.72 -20.81
CA SER A 281 -2.67 7.67 -20.83
C SER A 281 -2.08 7.86 -22.23
N GLN A 282 -2.10 6.84 -23.07
CA GLN A 282 -1.68 6.95 -24.48
C GLN A 282 -2.62 7.82 -25.33
N ARG A 283 -3.89 8.00 -24.92
CA ARG A 283 -4.88 8.80 -25.66
C ARG A 283 -4.99 10.24 -25.21
N ILE A 284 -4.96 10.48 -23.89
CA ILE A 284 -5.20 11.82 -23.32
C ILE A 284 -3.98 12.43 -22.64
N GLY A 285 -2.87 11.69 -22.57
CA GLY A 285 -1.62 12.10 -21.92
C GLY A 285 -1.57 11.76 -20.42
N LEU A 286 -0.36 11.74 -19.84
CA LEU A 286 -0.11 11.26 -18.49
C LEU A 286 -0.76 12.17 -17.43
N VAL A 287 -0.55 13.48 -17.49
CA VAL A 287 -1.09 14.43 -16.50
C VAL A 287 -2.62 14.44 -16.53
N ARG A 288 -3.23 14.45 -17.70
CA ARG A 288 -4.69 14.41 -17.83
C ARG A 288 -5.27 13.10 -17.31
N THR A 289 -4.61 11.98 -17.55
CA THR A 289 -5.05 10.70 -17.03
C THR A 289 -5.06 10.71 -15.50
N MET A 290 -3.98 11.16 -14.85
CA MET A 290 -3.94 11.29 -13.39
C MET A 290 -5.13 12.10 -12.88
N VAL A 291 -5.38 13.28 -13.39
CA VAL A 291 -6.38 14.20 -12.89
C VAL A 291 -7.81 13.74 -13.21
N PHE A 292 -8.10 13.37 -14.45
CA PHE A 292 -9.47 13.05 -14.88
C PHE A 292 -9.97 11.69 -14.41
N THR A 293 -9.11 10.83 -13.89
CA THR A 293 -9.52 9.60 -13.21
C THR A 293 -9.62 9.80 -11.70
N HIS A 294 -8.76 10.65 -11.13
CA HIS A 294 -8.65 10.82 -9.69
C HIS A 294 -9.71 11.76 -9.11
N ILE A 295 -10.06 12.86 -9.82
CA ILE A 295 -11.16 13.75 -9.39
C ILE A 295 -12.51 13.00 -9.30
N PRO A 296 -12.97 12.23 -10.32
CA PRO A 296 -14.19 11.44 -10.16
C PRO A 296 -14.12 10.40 -9.04
N ALA A 297 -12.96 9.77 -8.82
CA ALA A 297 -12.77 8.86 -7.69
C ALA A 297 -12.94 9.59 -6.34
N SER A 298 -12.50 10.83 -6.24
CA SER A 298 -12.66 11.68 -5.04
C SER A 298 -14.11 12.15 -4.87
N VAL A 299 -14.81 12.45 -5.96
CA VAL A 299 -16.26 12.77 -5.94
C VAL A 299 -17.07 11.55 -5.50
N LEU A 300 -16.73 10.35 -5.97
CA LEU A 300 -17.37 9.11 -5.49
C LEU A 300 -17.12 8.91 -3.97
N LEU A 301 -15.94 9.29 -3.45
CA LEU A 301 -15.66 9.23 -2.01
C LEU A 301 -16.54 10.21 -1.22
N ILE A 302 -16.81 11.41 -1.74
CA ILE A 302 -17.80 12.33 -1.16
C ILE A 302 -19.19 11.68 -1.17
N GLY A 303 -19.55 11.04 -2.28
CA GLY A 303 -20.81 10.29 -2.40
C GLY A 303 -20.93 9.17 -1.36
N VAL A 304 -19.85 8.46 -1.04
CA VAL A 304 -19.81 7.44 0.03
C VAL A 304 -20.22 8.05 1.37
N VAL A 305 -19.68 9.22 1.71
CA VAL A 305 -19.98 9.90 2.99
C VAL A 305 -21.42 10.36 3.07
N LEU A 306 -21.97 10.88 1.96
CA LEU A 306 -23.31 11.43 1.86
C LEU A 306 -24.37 10.38 1.55
N ALA A 307 -23.99 9.12 1.38
CA ALA A 307 -24.90 8.04 1.00
C ALA A 307 -26.02 7.82 2.04
N PRO A 308 -27.27 7.64 1.59
CA PRO A 308 -28.42 7.50 2.49
C PRO A 308 -28.43 6.16 3.26
N ASN A 309 -27.75 5.14 2.74
CA ASN A 309 -27.66 3.83 3.35
C ASN A 309 -26.35 3.12 3.01
N VAL A 310 -26.06 2.03 3.72
CA VAL A 310 -24.82 1.26 3.58
C VAL A 310 -24.61 0.69 2.17
N TRP A 311 -25.67 0.27 1.49
CA TRP A 311 -25.55 -0.38 0.18
C TRP A 311 -25.12 0.60 -0.89
N VAL A 312 -25.69 1.81 -0.86
CA VAL A 312 -25.26 2.91 -1.76
C VAL A 312 -23.83 3.33 -1.43
N ALA A 313 -23.48 3.50 -0.14
CA ALA A 313 -22.12 3.84 0.28
C ALA A 313 -21.11 2.81 -0.25
N MET A 314 -21.37 1.53 -0.05
CA MET A 314 -20.45 0.46 -0.45
C MET A 314 -20.40 0.29 -1.99
N GLY A 315 -21.52 0.46 -2.67
CA GLY A 315 -21.58 0.47 -4.14
C GLY A 315 -20.71 1.59 -4.74
N LEU A 316 -20.80 2.81 -4.19
CA LEU A 316 -19.96 3.94 -4.60
C LEU A 316 -18.48 3.71 -4.28
N PHE A 317 -18.18 3.09 -3.13
CA PHE A 317 -16.81 2.73 -2.76
C PHE A 317 -16.20 1.70 -3.72
N ILE A 318 -16.96 0.66 -4.10
CA ILE A 318 -16.54 -0.33 -5.08
C ILE A 318 -16.33 0.33 -6.45
N ALA A 319 -17.28 1.16 -6.92
CA ALA A 319 -17.17 1.90 -8.18
C ALA A 319 -15.93 2.82 -8.20
N ARG A 320 -15.61 3.46 -7.06
CA ARG A 320 -14.38 4.24 -6.88
C ARG A 320 -13.13 3.40 -7.17
N GLY A 321 -13.13 2.11 -6.83
CA GLY A 321 -12.02 1.19 -7.10
C GLY A 321 -11.59 1.19 -8.57
N LEU A 322 -12.54 1.36 -9.50
CA LEU A 322 -12.25 1.40 -10.94
C LEU A 322 -11.41 2.61 -11.36
N LEU A 323 -11.40 3.69 -10.59
CA LEU A 323 -10.76 4.96 -10.97
C LEU A 323 -9.56 5.29 -10.09
N SER A 324 -9.58 4.86 -8.84
CA SER A 324 -8.66 5.34 -7.78
C SER A 324 -7.21 4.87 -7.90
N GLN A 325 -6.91 3.87 -8.74
CA GLN A 325 -5.57 3.32 -8.89
C GLN A 325 -4.95 3.58 -10.28
N MET A 326 -5.64 4.32 -11.15
CA MET A 326 -5.13 4.63 -12.49
C MET A 326 -3.94 5.60 -12.45
N ASP A 327 -3.89 6.46 -11.44
CA ASP A 327 -2.82 7.45 -11.29
C ASP A 327 -1.45 6.82 -10.96
N VAL A 328 -1.41 5.69 -10.25
CA VAL A 328 -0.18 5.09 -9.72
C VAL A 328 0.85 4.75 -10.83
N PRO A 329 0.52 3.93 -11.86
CA PRO A 329 1.46 3.63 -12.93
C PRO A 329 1.79 4.87 -13.78
N VAL A 330 0.81 5.74 -14.01
CA VAL A 330 0.94 6.94 -14.82
C VAL A 330 1.86 7.97 -14.14
N ARG A 331 1.74 8.15 -12.84
CA ARG A 331 2.59 9.03 -12.03
C ARG A 331 4.06 8.61 -12.08
N THR A 332 4.32 7.32 -11.90
CA THR A 332 5.68 6.78 -11.98
C THR A 332 6.29 7.02 -13.36
N SER A 333 5.54 6.74 -14.43
CA SER A 333 5.95 7.00 -15.81
C SER A 333 6.24 8.49 -16.03
N TYR A 334 5.37 9.39 -15.54
CA TYR A 334 5.56 10.83 -15.69
C TYR A 334 6.85 11.32 -15.04
N VAL A 335 7.13 10.94 -13.79
CA VAL A 335 8.39 11.30 -13.10
C VAL A 335 9.60 10.84 -13.91
N MET A 336 9.59 9.59 -14.41
CA MET A 336 10.70 9.05 -15.21
C MET A 336 10.88 9.72 -16.56
N ALA A 337 9.80 10.26 -17.15
CA ALA A 337 9.82 10.91 -18.46
C ALA A 337 10.30 12.37 -18.39
N VAL A 338 10.00 13.10 -17.29
CA VAL A 338 10.37 14.52 -17.12
C VAL A 338 11.73 14.74 -16.49
N VAL A 339 12.43 13.66 -16.10
CA VAL A 339 13.73 13.69 -15.41
C VAL A 339 14.80 13.05 -16.29
N SER A 340 16.00 13.63 -16.32
CA SER A 340 17.13 13.07 -17.07
C SER A 340 17.46 11.64 -16.58
N PRO A 341 17.93 10.73 -17.46
CA PRO A 341 18.23 9.34 -17.07
C PRO A 341 19.19 9.21 -15.87
N ARG A 342 20.14 10.13 -15.73
CA ARG A 342 21.11 10.15 -14.62
C ARG A 342 20.47 10.51 -13.27
N GLU A 343 19.39 11.28 -13.28
CA GLU A 343 18.72 11.80 -12.08
C GLU A 343 17.51 10.95 -11.64
N ARG A 344 17.09 9.94 -12.41
CA ARG A 344 15.89 9.13 -12.16
C ARG A 344 15.86 8.49 -10.78
N ALA A 345 16.99 7.95 -10.32
CA ALA A 345 17.07 7.31 -9.00
C ALA A 345 16.91 8.33 -7.86
N ALA A 346 17.54 9.50 -7.98
CA ALA A 346 17.40 10.59 -7.02
C ALA A 346 15.96 11.14 -7.00
N ALA A 347 15.37 11.35 -8.19
CA ALA A 347 13.99 11.81 -8.32
C ALA A 347 12.99 10.84 -7.69
N ALA A 348 13.15 9.52 -7.92
CA ALA A 348 12.31 8.50 -7.30
C ALA A 348 12.39 8.57 -5.76
N SER A 349 13.58 8.69 -5.20
CA SER A 349 13.77 8.79 -3.74
C SER A 349 13.14 10.08 -3.18
N ILE A 350 13.41 11.23 -3.80
CA ILE A 350 12.92 12.54 -3.34
C ILE A 350 11.40 12.66 -3.46
N THR A 351 10.78 11.97 -4.40
CA THR A 351 9.31 11.96 -4.54
C THR A 351 8.64 10.93 -3.64
N ASN A 352 9.26 9.79 -3.35
CA ASN A 352 8.62 8.70 -2.59
C ASN A 352 8.80 8.83 -1.07
N VAL A 353 9.97 9.26 -0.58
CA VAL A 353 10.22 9.33 0.87
C VAL A 353 9.31 10.34 1.59
N PRO A 354 9.21 11.61 1.16
CA PRO A 354 8.30 12.57 1.79
C PRO A 354 6.83 12.13 1.69
N ARG A 355 6.45 11.50 0.56
CA ARG A 355 5.14 10.95 0.33
C ARG A 355 4.77 9.87 1.36
N SER A 356 5.68 8.94 1.65
CA SER A 356 5.46 7.89 2.65
C SER A 356 5.30 8.46 4.06
N LEU A 357 6.12 9.44 4.42
CA LEU A 357 6.01 10.12 5.71
C LEU A 357 4.72 10.93 5.82
N ALA A 358 4.33 11.63 4.75
CA ALA A 358 3.10 12.40 4.72
C ALA A 358 1.85 11.53 4.91
N SER A 359 1.80 10.33 4.30
CA SER A 359 0.67 9.41 4.45
C SER A 359 0.55 8.80 5.84
N ALA A 360 1.61 8.79 6.62
CA ALA A 360 1.66 8.15 7.93
C ALA A 360 1.06 9.00 9.06
N LEU A 361 0.99 10.32 8.91
CA LEU A 361 0.54 11.23 9.97
C LEU A 361 -0.99 11.31 10.15
N PRO A 362 -1.80 11.37 9.06
CA PRO A 362 -3.23 11.62 9.18
C PRO A 362 -4.06 10.57 9.92
N PRO A 363 -3.70 9.26 9.98
CA PRO A 363 -4.57 8.27 10.61
C PRO A 363 -4.89 8.56 12.08
N ILE A 364 -3.97 9.14 12.86
CA ILE A 364 -4.26 9.52 14.25
C ILE A 364 -5.31 10.66 14.31
N ALA A 365 -5.20 11.66 13.44
CA ALA A 365 -6.17 12.74 13.35
C ALA A 365 -7.54 12.22 12.83
N ALA A 366 -7.52 11.30 11.87
CA ALA A 366 -8.72 10.64 11.38
C ALA A 366 -9.43 9.84 12.48
N GLY A 367 -8.68 9.09 13.27
CA GLY A 367 -9.23 8.36 14.41
C GLY A 367 -9.85 9.29 15.46
N TRP A 368 -9.18 10.41 15.78
CA TRP A 368 -9.71 11.44 16.67
C TRP A 368 -11.02 12.06 16.14
N MET A 369 -11.09 12.39 14.86
CA MET A 369 -12.32 12.90 14.23
C MET A 369 -13.47 11.90 14.33
N LEU A 370 -13.20 10.60 14.17
CA LEU A 370 -14.19 9.56 14.31
C LEU A 370 -14.64 9.35 15.77
N ASP A 371 -13.85 9.75 16.77
CA ASP A 371 -14.28 9.78 18.17
C ASP A 371 -15.22 10.95 18.46
N GLN A 372 -15.06 12.09 17.76
CA GLN A 372 -15.91 13.27 17.97
C GLN A 372 -17.26 13.16 17.24
N SER A 373 -17.33 12.39 16.17
CA SER A 373 -18.54 12.31 15.34
C SER A 373 -18.58 11.03 14.51
N ASN A 374 -19.78 10.46 14.38
CA ASN A 374 -20.03 9.33 13.46
C ASN A 374 -20.03 9.76 11.98
N PHE A 375 -19.90 11.05 11.70
CA PHE A 375 -19.80 11.57 10.34
C PHE A 375 -18.38 11.39 9.82
N ALA A 376 -18.24 11.00 8.56
CA ALA A 376 -16.96 10.64 7.97
C ALA A 376 -16.11 11.85 7.54
N TRP A 377 -15.87 12.80 8.45
CA TRP A 377 -14.99 13.94 8.20
C TRP A 377 -13.63 13.57 7.60
N PRO A 378 -12.95 12.51 8.06
CA PRO A 378 -11.68 12.12 7.46
C PRO A 378 -11.77 11.83 5.96
N LEU A 379 -12.85 11.19 5.51
CA LEU A 379 -13.04 10.86 4.10
C LEU A 379 -13.31 12.10 3.24
N LEU A 380 -14.01 13.10 3.78
CA LEU A 380 -14.23 14.39 3.10
C LEU A 380 -12.93 15.18 2.98
N ILE A 381 -12.12 15.22 4.04
CA ILE A 381 -10.81 15.87 4.02
C ILE A 381 -9.90 15.17 3.00
N CYS A 382 -9.89 13.83 2.97
CA CYS A 382 -9.20 13.08 1.95
C CYS A 382 -9.62 13.52 0.54
N ALA A 383 -10.92 13.55 0.26
CA ALA A 383 -11.44 13.93 -1.06
C ALA A 383 -11.06 15.37 -1.42
N ALA A 384 -11.20 16.31 -0.48
CA ALA A 384 -10.87 17.73 -0.71
C ALA A 384 -9.37 17.92 -1.02
N LEU A 385 -8.48 17.29 -0.23
CA LEU A 385 -7.04 17.37 -0.43
C LEU A 385 -6.61 16.75 -1.77
N LYS A 386 -7.23 15.63 -2.15
CA LYS A 386 -6.97 14.95 -3.43
C LYS A 386 -7.44 15.80 -4.62
N ILE A 387 -8.63 16.37 -4.56
CA ILE A 387 -9.11 17.29 -5.60
C ILE A 387 -8.19 18.53 -5.69
N THR A 388 -7.76 19.08 -4.56
CA THR A 388 -6.81 20.20 -4.53
C THR A 388 -5.49 19.83 -5.19
N TYR A 389 -4.94 18.65 -4.86
CA TYR A 389 -3.75 18.11 -5.51
C TYR A 389 -3.93 18.00 -7.02
N ASP A 390 -5.03 17.43 -7.49
CA ASP A 390 -5.31 17.23 -8.91
C ASP A 390 -5.41 18.54 -9.67
N LEU A 391 -6.09 19.53 -9.11
CA LEU A 391 -6.21 20.86 -9.71
C LEU A 391 -4.86 21.59 -9.77
N LEU A 392 -4.05 21.50 -8.70
CA LEU A 392 -2.70 22.06 -8.66
C LEU A 392 -1.76 21.36 -9.66
N LEU A 393 -1.86 20.03 -9.76
CA LEU A 393 -1.10 19.24 -10.74
C LEU A 393 -1.44 19.67 -12.16
N LEU A 394 -2.73 19.75 -12.48
CA LEU A 394 -3.20 20.19 -13.80
C LEU A 394 -2.73 21.61 -14.12
N TRP A 395 -2.88 22.53 -13.17
CA TRP A 395 -2.48 23.93 -13.36
C TRP A 395 -0.97 24.09 -13.62
N GLN A 396 -0.14 23.39 -12.84
CA GLN A 396 1.32 23.55 -12.91
C GLN A 396 1.97 22.75 -14.04
N PHE A 397 1.41 21.59 -14.41
CA PHE A 397 2.10 20.62 -15.27
C PHE A 397 1.40 20.34 -16.61
N ARG A 398 0.21 20.91 -16.89
CA ARG A 398 -0.51 20.72 -18.17
C ARG A 398 0.30 21.10 -19.42
N HIS A 399 1.30 21.97 -19.27
CA HIS A 399 2.15 22.45 -20.38
C HIS A 399 3.49 21.69 -20.49
N ILE A 400 3.83 20.90 -19.49
CA ILE A 400 5.06 20.10 -19.48
C ILE A 400 4.72 18.73 -20.06
N ARG A 401 4.93 18.62 -21.40
CA ARG A 401 4.72 17.35 -22.10
C ARG A 401 5.99 16.52 -22.04
N PRO A 402 5.91 15.23 -21.63
CA PRO A 402 7.04 14.31 -21.76
C PRO A 402 7.43 14.14 -23.23
N PRO A 403 8.69 13.75 -23.52
CA PRO A 403 9.14 13.51 -24.88
C PRO A 403 8.27 12.52 -25.66
N GLU A 404 7.62 11.60 -24.99
CA GLU A 404 6.73 10.58 -25.55
C GLU A 404 5.36 11.16 -25.98
N GLU A 405 5.02 12.39 -25.59
CA GLU A 405 3.76 13.10 -25.91
C GLU A 405 3.99 14.28 -26.87
N GLN A 406 5.25 14.52 -27.29
CA GLN A 406 5.62 15.54 -28.28
C GLN A 406 5.56 14.95 -29.68
#